data_21f87c0b3badede648ed580d52b6fd35
#
_entry.id   21f87c0b3badede648ed580d52b6fd35
#
_cell.length_a   1.000
_cell.length_b   1.000
_cell.length_c   1.000
_cell.angle_alpha   90.00
_cell.angle_beta   90.00
_cell.angle_gamma   90.00
#
_symmetry.space_group_name_H-M   'P 1'
#
loop_
_entity.id
_entity.type
_entity.pdbx_description
1 polymer ?
#
loop_
_entity_poly.entity_id
_entity_poly.type
_entity_poly.pdbx_seq_one_letter_code
_entity_poly.pdbx_strand_id
1 'polypeptide(L)'
;MLDMNTLEKLRKLKEEFKDLNRNPICNFCVSVGLFNEEDLTKWKCAFIGPKDTPYECGLFYVSLNFEKDYPIYPPKVKFITPIYHTNVLHKSNSIDEVGTVYLSILHHFHWRRLYKVRDIIISICSLFYFHNDKIDCPCHCNQELTNEAINNKNLYNEKAKYFAKKYADVRTAQNISNINQNSWDFSYNV
;
A
#
# COMPACT_ATOMS: atom_id res chain seq x y z
N MET A 1 -8.26 -27.13 17.47
CA MET A 1 -7.14 -26.61 18.30
C MET A 1 -6.24 -25.85 17.34
N LEU A 2 -5.97 -24.56 17.59
CA LEU A 2 -5.04 -23.79 16.75
C LEU A 2 -3.61 -24.33 16.96
N ASP A 3 -2.82 -24.44 15.87
CA ASP A 3 -1.44 -24.84 15.98
C ASP A 3 -0.58 -23.75 16.66
N MET A 4 0.58 -24.14 17.22
CA MET A 4 1.46 -23.23 17.96
C MET A 4 1.93 -22.04 17.11
N ASN A 5 2.16 -22.25 15.81
CA ASN A 5 2.61 -21.19 14.89
C ASN A 5 1.50 -20.15 14.68
N THR A 6 0.25 -20.60 14.55
CA THR A 6 -0.93 -19.71 14.44
C THR A 6 -1.12 -18.89 15.70
N LEU A 7 -0.95 -19.48 16.89
CA LEU A 7 -1.07 -18.76 18.16
C LEU A 7 0.02 -17.69 18.31
N GLU A 8 1.26 -18.02 17.98
CA GLU A 8 2.39 -17.07 18.02
C GLU A 8 2.18 -15.91 17.04
N LYS A 9 1.75 -16.20 15.80
CA LYS A 9 1.38 -15.19 14.82
C LYS A 9 0.33 -14.23 15.35
N LEU A 10 -0.79 -14.75 15.87
CA LEU A 10 -1.88 -13.92 16.38
C LEU A 10 -1.45 -13.07 17.59
N ARG A 11 -0.63 -13.62 18.49
CA ARG A 11 -0.05 -12.86 19.61
C ARG A 11 0.79 -11.70 19.10
N LYS A 12 1.71 -11.96 18.18
CA LYS A 12 2.56 -10.94 17.55
C LYS A 12 1.73 -9.84 16.91
N LEU A 13 0.74 -10.18 16.08
CA LEU A 13 -0.14 -9.23 15.42
C LEU A 13 -0.92 -8.38 16.43
N LYS A 14 -1.44 -8.99 17.49
CA LYS A 14 -2.17 -8.27 18.55
C LYS A 14 -1.29 -7.26 19.28
N GLU A 15 -0.04 -7.62 19.59
CA GLU A 15 0.92 -6.73 20.24
C GLU A 15 1.29 -5.57 19.31
N GLU A 16 1.60 -5.84 18.03
CA GLU A 16 1.96 -4.81 17.06
C GLU A 16 0.79 -3.87 16.75
N PHE A 17 -0.44 -4.39 16.66
CA PHE A 17 -1.65 -3.59 16.48
C PHE A 17 -1.87 -2.63 17.65
N LYS A 18 -1.70 -3.11 18.88
CA LYS A 18 -1.81 -2.27 20.07
C LYS A 18 -0.72 -1.20 20.12
N ASP A 19 0.53 -1.56 19.78
CA ASP A 19 1.63 -0.60 19.72
C ASP A 19 1.37 0.51 18.72
N LEU A 20 0.95 0.18 17.50
CA LEU A 20 0.66 1.15 16.46
C LEU A 20 -0.46 2.12 16.83
N ASN A 21 -1.50 1.65 17.51
CA ASN A 21 -2.60 2.50 17.96
C ASN A 21 -2.22 3.40 19.15
N ARG A 22 -1.26 2.97 19.99
CA ARG A 22 -0.75 3.79 21.11
C ARG A 22 0.29 4.79 20.65
N ASN A 23 1.13 4.40 19.71
CA ASN A 23 2.28 5.16 19.21
C ASN A 23 2.16 5.33 17.68
N PRO A 24 1.34 6.25 17.16
CA PRO A 24 1.21 6.52 15.73
C PRO A 24 2.57 6.81 15.09
N ILE A 25 2.77 6.36 13.84
CA ILE A 25 4.09 6.35 13.20
C ILE A 25 4.48 7.73 12.70
N CYS A 26 3.57 8.42 12.05
CA CYS A 26 3.82 9.70 11.40
C CYS A 26 2.51 10.42 11.10
N ASN A 27 2.62 11.69 10.72
CA ASN A 27 1.47 12.53 10.38
C ASN A 27 0.73 12.08 9.09
N PHE A 28 1.30 11.15 8.33
CA PHE A 28 0.74 10.69 7.05
C PHE A 28 -0.03 9.37 7.15
N CYS A 29 0.30 8.50 8.11
CA CYS A 29 -0.53 7.34 8.43
C CYS A 29 -1.57 7.75 9.47
N VAL A 30 -2.76 8.10 9.01
CA VAL A 30 -3.82 8.67 9.86
C VAL A 30 -4.61 7.62 10.63
N SER A 31 -4.63 6.37 10.16
CA SER A 31 -5.26 5.27 10.91
C SER A 31 -4.69 3.90 10.54
N VAL A 32 -4.70 3.02 11.53
CA VAL A 32 -4.49 1.58 11.38
C VAL A 32 -5.66 0.88 12.06
N GLY A 33 -6.41 0.10 11.29
CA GLY A 33 -7.59 -0.62 11.75
C GLY A 33 -7.64 -2.04 11.20
N LEU A 34 -8.63 -2.81 11.62
CA LEU A 34 -8.95 -4.13 11.10
C LEU A 34 -10.08 -4.00 10.06
N PHE A 35 -10.10 -4.90 9.07
CA PHE A 35 -11.26 -5.01 8.17
C PHE A 35 -12.47 -5.60 8.90
N ASN A 36 -12.20 -6.53 9.82
CA ASN A 36 -13.18 -7.14 10.71
C ASN A 36 -12.53 -7.25 12.09
N GLU A 37 -13.21 -6.81 13.14
CA GLU A 37 -12.71 -6.82 14.51
C GLU A 37 -12.34 -8.22 15.03
N GLU A 38 -12.93 -9.25 14.44
CA GLU A 38 -12.65 -10.66 14.77
C GLU A 38 -11.44 -11.24 14.00
N ASP A 39 -10.97 -10.56 12.94
CA ASP A 39 -9.87 -11.05 12.08
C ASP A 39 -8.60 -10.18 12.19
N LEU A 40 -7.72 -10.56 13.10
CA LEU A 40 -6.41 -9.92 13.28
C LEU A 40 -5.46 -10.11 12.08
N THR A 41 -5.81 -10.88 11.08
CA THR A 41 -4.92 -11.15 9.94
C THR A 41 -5.12 -10.19 8.77
N LYS A 42 -6.13 -9.33 8.81
CA LYS A 42 -6.45 -8.38 7.74
C LYS A 42 -6.57 -6.97 8.27
N TRP A 43 -5.57 -6.15 7.95
CA TRP A 43 -5.53 -4.76 8.39
C TRP A 43 -5.80 -3.80 7.24
N LYS A 44 -6.37 -2.66 7.60
CA LYS A 44 -6.62 -1.52 6.72
C LYS A 44 -5.91 -0.29 7.29
N CYS A 45 -5.01 0.30 6.51
CA CYS A 45 -4.32 1.52 6.87
C CYS A 45 -4.79 2.66 5.97
N ALA A 46 -4.92 3.86 6.52
CA ALA A 46 -5.22 5.07 5.77
C ALA A 46 -4.04 6.02 5.79
N PHE A 47 -3.68 6.56 4.62
CA PHE A 47 -2.58 7.49 4.42
C PHE A 47 -3.08 8.77 3.77
N ILE A 48 -2.60 9.93 4.26
CA ILE A 48 -2.79 11.20 3.58
C ILE A 48 -1.57 11.47 2.71
N GLY A 49 -1.79 11.80 1.45
CA GLY A 49 -0.73 12.19 0.53
C GLY A 49 -0.02 13.46 1.03
N PRO A 50 1.32 13.44 1.15
CA PRO A 50 2.09 14.55 1.68
C PRO A 50 2.01 15.81 0.80
N LYS A 51 2.16 16.96 1.45
CA LYS A 51 2.26 18.26 0.78
C LYS A 51 3.43 18.26 -0.21
N ASP A 52 3.29 19.03 -1.28
CA ASP A 52 4.30 19.18 -2.34
C ASP A 52 4.62 17.88 -3.12
N THR A 53 3.72 16.89 -3.05
CA THR A 53 3.79 15.67 -3.86
C THR A 53 2.61 15.60 -4.85
N PRO A 54 2.69 14.76 -5.90
CA PRO A 54 1.55 14.53 -6.79
C PRO A 54 0.32 13.94 -6.09
N TYR A 55 0.49 13.43 -4.88
CA TYR A 55 -0.52 12.76 -4.06
C TYR A 55 -1.15 13.66 -3.01
N GLU A 56 -0.75 14.94 -2.95
CA GLU A 56 -1.16 15.90 -1.93
C GLU A 56 -2.68 15.90 -1.71
N CYS A 57 -3.09 15.93 -0.43
CA CYS A 57 -4.48 15.91 0.03
C CYS A 57 -5.29 14.66 -0.35
N GLY A 58 -4.71 13.68 -1.03
CA GLY A 58 -5.37 12.42 -1.32
C GLY A 58 -5.43 11.52 -0.08
N LEU A 59 -6.55 10.81 0.13
CA LEU A 59 -6.71 9.78 1.15
C LEU A 59 -6.60 8.40 0.51
N PHE A 60 -5.53 7.67 0.84
CA PHE A 60 -5.20 6.38 0.27
C PHE A 60 -5.39 5.27 1.30
N TYR A 61 -6.16 4.26 0.95
CA TYR A 61 -6.32 3.06 1.75
C TYR A 61 -5.41 1.94 1.24
N VAL A 62 -4.77 1.26 2.17
CA VAL A 62 -3.87 0.12 1.92
C VAL A 62 -4.31 -1.04 2.78
N SER A 63 -4.39 -2.23 2.19
CA SER A 63 -4.63 -3.48 2.90
C SER A 63 -3.32 -4.20 3.20
N LEU A 64 -3.21 -4.77 4.40
CA LEU A 64 -2.17 -5.72 4.77
C LEU A 64 -2.85 -7.04 5.12
N ASN A 65 -2.48 -8.10 4.40
CA ASN A 65 -3.00 -9.45 4.63
C ASN A 65 -1.88 -10.36 5.13
N PHE A 66 -2.00 -10.83 6.37
CA PHE A 66 -1.02 -11.69 7.05
C PHE A 66 -1.41 -13.15 6.85
N GLU A 67 -0.86 -13.77 5.80
CA GLU A 67 -1.16 -15.16 5.43
C GLU A 67 -0.67 -16.16 6.49
N LYS A 68 -0.95 -17.45 6.27
CA LYS A 68 -0.67 -18.53 7.21
C LYS A 68 0.80 -18.53 7.64
N ASP A 69 1.70 -18.29 6.70
CA ASP A 69 3.14 -18.41 6.92
C ASP A 69 3.82 -17.12 7.42
N TYR A 70 3.04 -16.07 7.77
CA TYR A 70 3.57 -14.91 8.47
C TYR A 70 3.97 -15.31 9.90
N PRO A 71 5.14 -14.90 10.44
CA PRO A 71 6.13 -13.95 9.89
C PRO A 71 7.30 -14.58 9.11
N ILE A 72 7.19 -15.84 8.67
CA ILE A 72 8.22 -16.47 7.84
C ILE A 72 8.33 -15.75 6.51
N TYR A 73 7.17 -15.47 5.89
CA TYR A 73 7.03 -14.65 4.70
C TYR A 73 6.38 -13.30 5.03
N PRO A 74 6.64 -12.26 4.22
CA PRO A 74 6.03 -10.95 4.40
C PRO A 74 4.52 -11.00 4.21
N PRO A 75 3.76 -10.02 4.73
CA PRO A 75 2.35 -9.88 4.39
C PRO A 75 2.17 -9.46 2.93
N LYS A 76 1.01 -9.75 2.36
CA LYS A 76 0.57 -9.14 1.10
C LYS A 76 0.09 -7.73 1.37
N VAL A 77 0.64 -6.77 0.64
CA VAL A 77 0.31 -5.35 0.78
C VAL A 77 -0.25 -4.84 -0.54
N LYS A 78 -1.43 -4.18 -0.48
CA LYS A 78 -2.10 -3.65 -1.67
C LYS A 78 -2.71 -2.29 -1.40
N PHE A 79 -2.59 -1.38 -2.34
CA PHE A 79 -3.46 -0.21 -2.37
C PHE A 79 -4.89 -0.64 -2.71
N ILE A 80 -5.85 -0.21 -1.90
CA ILE A 80 -7.28 -0.32 -2.17
C ILE A 80 -7.72 0.87 -3.02
N THR A 81 -7.25 2.07 -2.65
CA THR A 81 -7.43 3.29 -3.45
C THR A 81 -6.53 3.22 -4.68
N PRO A 82 -7.07 3.37 -5.91
CA PRO A 82 -6.25 3.45 -7.10
C PRO A 82 -5.20 4.56 -7.02
N ILE A 83 -3.96 4.22 -7.32
CA ILE A 83 -2.84 5.16 -7.31
C ILE A 83 -1.97 4.96 -8.56
N TYR A 84 -1.52 6.05 -9.17
CA TYR A 84 -0.57 6.01 -10.27
C TYR A 84 0.86 6.09 -9.72
N HIS A 85 1.51 4.93 -9.55
CA HIS A 85 2.82 4.84 -8.90
C HIS A 85 3.66 3.69 -9.47
N THR A 86 4.95 3.93 -9.72
CA THR A 86 5.89 2.94 -10.30
C THR A 86 6.01 1.67 -9.48
N ASN A 87 5.91 1.76 -8.15
CA ASN A 87 6.01 0.61 -7.23
C ASN A 87 4.67 -0.07 -6.92
N VAL A 88 3.58 0.32 -7.62
CA VAL A 88 2.26 -0.29 -7.42
C VAL A 88 1.76 -0.87 -8.73
N LEU A 89 1.43 -2.14 -8.74
CA LEU A 89 0.95 -2.83 -9.94
C LEU A 89 -0.40 -2.27 -10.37
N HIS A 90 -0.46 -1.69 -11.56
CA HIS A 90 -1.69 -1.05 -12.06
C HIS A 90 -2.40 -1.87 -13.16
N LYS A 91 -1.71 -2.79 -13.81
CA LYS A 91 -2.27 -3.71 -14.82
C LYS A 91 -1.78 -5.12 -14.56
N SER A 92 -2.67 -6.09 -14.53
CA SER A 92 -2.38 -7.51 -14.49
C SER A 92 -3.49 -8.28 -15.17
N ASN A 93 -3.17 -9.48 -15.66
CA ASN A 93 -4.18 -10.44 -16.15
C ASN A 93 -5.01 -11.00 -14.99
N SER A 94 -4.52 -10.89 -13.75
CA SER A 94 -5.24 -11.22 -12.53
C SER A 94 -5.64 -9.95 -11.80
N ILE A 95 -6.92 -9.73 -11.64
CA ILE A 95 -7.51 -8.63 -10.85
C ILE A 95 -7.00 -8.63 -9.41
N ASP A 96 -6.78 -9.84 -8.86
CA ASP A 96 -6.27 -9.99 -7.50
C ASP A 96 -4.84 -9.48 -7.30
N GLU A 97 -4.10 -9.19 -8.37
CA GLU A 97 -2.75 -8.65 -8.29
C GLU A 97 -2.72 -7.13 -8.39
N VAL A 98 -3.73 -6.51 -8.98
CA VAL A 98 -3.80 -5.05 -9.12
C VAL A 98 -3.76 -4.38 -7.76
N GLY A 99 -2.99 -3.30 -7.64
CA GLY A 99 -2.74 -2.61 -6.37
C GLY A 99 -1.59 -3.19 -5.53
N THR A 100 -1.02 -4.34 -5.92
CA THR A 100 0.10 -4.94 -5.19
C THR A 100 1.28 -3.97 -5.11
N VAL A 101 1.81 -3.82 -3.90
CA VAL A 101 2.93 -2.92 -3.59
C VAL A 101 4.24 -3.69 -3.70
N TYR A 102 5.16 -3.14 -4.48
CA TYR A 102 6.51 -3.65 -4.60
C TYR A 102 7.49 -2.79 -3.80
N LEU A 103 7.99 -3.33 -2.71
CA LEU A 103 8.99 -2.73 -1.83
C LEU A 103 10.05 -3.77 -1.49
N SER A 104 11.30 -3.37 -1.37
CA SER A 104 12.41 -4.26 -1.00
C SER A 104 12.12 -5.00 0.30
N ILE A 105 11.56 -4.32 1.31
CA ILE A 105 11.21 -4.94 2.58
C ILE A 105 10.19 -6.06 2.47
N LEU A 106 9.32 -6.04 1.43
CA LEU A 106 8.30 -7.06 1.18
C LEU A 106 8.80 -8.20 0.28
N HIS A 107 10.02 -8.05 -0.28
CA HIS A 107 10.58 -9.08 -1.16
C HIS A 107 11.14 -10.24 -0.32
N HIS A 108 10.79 -11.48 -0.67
CA HIS A 108 11.12 -12.67 0.12
C HIS A 108 12.63 -12.84 0.43
N PHE A 109 13.53 -12.40 -0.44
CA PHE A 109 14.97 -12.42 -0.18
C PHE A 109 15.45 -11.39 0.84
N HIS A 110 14.72 -10.29 1.01
CA HIS A 110 15.09 -9.21 1.91
C HIS A 110 14.26 -9.22 3.19
N TRP A 111 13.15 -9.94 3.18
CA TRP A 111 12.28 -10.06 4.34
C TRP A 111 12.99 -10.70 5.53
N ARG A 112 12.78 -10.14 6.70
CA ARG A 112 13.27 -10.68 7.96
C ARG A 112 12.12 -10.81 8.95
N ARG A 113 12.04 -11.94 9.67
CA ARG A 113 11.01 -12.18 10.70
C ARG A 113 10.96 -11.14 11.82
N LEU A 114 12.06 -10.41 12.01
CA LEU A 114 12.20 -9.35 13.01
C LEU A 114 11.54 -8.04 12.58
N TYR A 115 11.24 -7.88 11.29
CA TYR A 115 10.53 -6.69 10.83
C TYR A 115 9.13 -6.65 11.45
N LYS A 116 8.74 -5.42 11.82
CA LYS A 116 7.43 -5.12 12.38
C LYS A 116 6.52 -4.53 11.31
N VAL A 117 5.23 -4.57 11.55
CA VAL A 117 4.26 -3.88 10.70
C VAL A 117 4.56 -2.37 10.62
N ARG A 118 5.11 -1.79 11.69
CA ARG A 118 5.61 -0.41 11.73
C ARG A 118 6.62 -0.12 10.62
N ASP A 119 7.58 -1.02 10.38
CA ASP A 119 8.61 -0.85 9.36
C ASP A 119 8.00 -0.88 7.95
N ILE A 120 6.99 -1.72 7.74
CA ILE A 120 6.22 -1.78 6.49
C ILE A 120 5.48 -0.47 6.27
N ILE A 121 4.78 0.05 7.27
CA ILE A 121 4.01 1.30 7.17
C ILE A 121 4.96 2.48 6.87
N ILE A 122 6.11 2.56 7.53
CA ILE A 122 7.14 3.59 7.25
C ILE A 122 7.61 3.48 5.79
N SER A 123 7.84 2.26 5.30
CA SER A 123 8.24 2.04 3.91
C SER A 123 7.15 2.46 2.92
N ILE A 124 5.86 2.25 3.25
CA ILE A 124 4.74 2.75 2.44
C ILE A 124 4.69 4.28 2.47
N CYS A 125 4.90 4.92 3.64
CA CYS A 125 4.98 6.39 3.74
C CYS A 125 6.07 6.96 2.82
N SER A 126 7.21 6.27 2.71
CA SER A 126 8.31 6.71 1.85
C SER A 126 7.96 6.71 0.36
N LEU A 127 7.05 5.84 -0.10
CA LEU A 127 6.61 5.82 -1.49
C LEU A 127 6.02 7.15 -1.95
N PHE A 128 5.30 7.85 -1.09
CA PHE A 128 4.69 9.13 -1.45
C PHE A 128 5.72 10.24 -1.70
N TYR A 129 6.96 10.11 -1.21
CA TYR A 129 8.04 11.08 -1.40
C TYR A 129 8.99 10.71 -2.53
N PHE A 130 9.30 9.40 -2.67
CA PHE A 130 10.32 8.90 -3.60
C PHE A 130 9.70 8.43 -4.91
N HIS A 131 9.04 9.34 -5.62
CA HIS A 131 8.33 8.99 -6.84
C HIS A 131 9.20 8.93 -8.11
N ASN A 132 10.53 9.18 -8.05
CA ASN A 132 11.32 9.22 -9.28
C ASN A 132 12.82 8.84 -9.19
N ASP A 133 13.46 8.88 -8.04
CA ASP A 133 14.92 8.83 -8.01
C ASP A 133 15.52 7.45 -7.70
N LYS A 134 14.70 6.56 -7.15
CA LYS A 134 15.09 5.15 -6.93
C LYS A 134 13.87 4.28 -7.14
N ILE A 135 13.74 3.74 -8.33
CA ILE A 135 12.75 2.70 -8.61
C ILE A 135 13.27 1.43 -7.95
N ASP A 136 12.88 1.26 -6.70
CA ASP A 136 13.21 0.08 -5.90
C ASP A 136 12.20 -1.06 -6.20
N CYS A 137 11.87 -1.20 -7.50
CA CYS A 137 11.03 -2.30 -7.95
C CYS A 137 11.92 -3.40 -8.52
N PRO A 138 12.14 -4.50 -7.79
CA PRO A 138 12.92 -5.63 -8.30
C PRO A 138 12.21 -6.37 -9.43
N CYS A 139 10.95 -6.05 -9.71
CA CYS A 139 10.20 -6.60 -10.83
C CYS A 139 10.01 -5.56 -11.93
N HIS A 140 10.14 -5.96 -13.17
CA HIS A 140 9.85 -5.11 -14.33
C HIS A 140 8.34 -4.96 -14.61
N CYS A 141 7.50 -5.14 -13.60
CA CYS A 141 6.04 -5.21 -13.74
C CYS A 141 5.38 -3.89 -14.18
N ASN A 142 6.02 -2.74 -13.94
CA ASN A 142 5.55 -1.42 -14.35
C ASN A 142 6.54 -0.70 -15.28
N GLN A 143 7.14 -1.41 -16.22
CA GLN A 143 8.16 -0.85 -17.12
C GLN A 143 7.68 0.41 -17.84
N GLU A 144 6.42 0.44 -18.26
CA GLU A 144 5.79 1.58 -18.92
C GLU A 144 5.79 2.83 -18.02
N LEU A 145 5.31 2.71 -16.78
CA LEU A 145 5.30 3.80 -15.81
C LEU A 145 6.70 4.24 -15.43
N THR A 146 7.60 3.29 -15.29
CA THR A 146 9.00 3.54 -14.98
C THR A 146 9.67 4.36 -16.07
N ASN A 147 9.48 3.97 -17.32
CA ASN A 147 10.02 4.70 -18.47
C ASN A 147 9.40 6.10 -18.56
N GLU A 148 8.10 6.25 -18.29
CA GLU A 148 7.45 7.57 -18.27
C GLU A 148 8.00 8.44 -17.13
N ALA A 149 8.16 7.90 -15.92
CA ALA A 149 8.70 8.64 -14.78
C ALA A 149 10.13 9.15 -15.02
N ILE A 150 10.94 8.37 -15.74
CA ILE A 150 12.32 8.74 -16.08
C ILE A 150 12.37 9.76 -17.24
N ASN A 151 11.61 9.51 -18.31
CA ASN A 151 11.75 10.27 -19.56
C ASN A 151 10.82 11.50 -19.62
N ASN A 152 9.72 11.50 -18.87
CA ASN A 152 8.74 12.60 -18.85
C ASN A 152 8.12 12.79 -17.46
N LYS A 153 8.93 13.24 -16.52
CA LYS A 153 8.54 13.47 -15.13
C LYS A 153 7.30 14.36 -14.97
N ASN A 154 7.15 15.37 -15.81
CA ASN A 154 6.01 16.29 -15.75
C ASN A 154 4.71 15.56 -16.07
N LEU A 155 4.68 14.79 -17.17
CA LEU A 155 3.51 13.99 -17.56
C LEU A 155 3.17 12.95 -16.50
N TYR A 156 4.18 12.27 -15.96
CA TYR A 156 3.99 11.31 -14.86
C TYR A 156 3.32 11.98 -13.65
N ASN A 157 3.82 13.15 -13.23
CA ASN A 157 3.28 13.89 -12.09
C ASN A 157 1.84 14.38 -12.35
N GLU A 158 1.53 14.82 -13.56
CA GLU A 158 0.17 15.23 -13.95
C GLU A 158 -0.80 14.06 -13.87
N LYS A 159 -0.42 12.89 -14.38
CA LYS A 159 -1.22 11.67 -14.28
C LYS A 159 -1.40 11.24 -12.82
N ALA A 160 -0.34 11.26 -12.01
CA ALA A 160 -0.42 10.92 -10.60
C ALA A 160 -1.36 11.86 -9.83
N LYS A 161 -1.31 13.18 -10.10
CA LYS A 161 -2.25 14.19 -9.54
C LYS A 161 -3.68 13.92 -10.00
N TYR A 162 -3.87 13.61 -11.28
CA TYR A 162 -5.20 13.29 -11.82
C TYR A 162 -5.81 12.07 -11.10
N PHE A 163 -5.02 11.00 -10.93
CA PHE A 163 -5.45 9.79 -10.22
C PHE A 163 -5.78 10.08 -8.76
N ALA A 164 -4.91 10.82 -8.06
CA ALA A 164 -5.16 11.22 -6.68
C ALA A 164 -6.48 12.00 -6.55
N LYS A 165 -6.72 12.97 -7.43
CA LYS A 165 -7.96 13.76 -7.44
C LYS A 165 -9.19 12.91 -7.78
N LYS A 166 -9.06 11.96 -8.73
CA LYS A 166 -10.18 11.12 -9.20
C LYS A 166 -10.59 10.07 -8.15
N TYR A 167 -9.61 9.43 -7.49
CA TYR A 167 -9.86 8.24 -6.68
C TYR A 167 -9.59 8.42 -5.18
N ALA A 168 -8.78 9.37 -4.80
CA ALA A 168 -8.36 9.61 -3.42
C ALA A 168 -8.98 10.87 -2.79
N ASP A 169 -9.94 11.53 -3.45
CA ASP A 169 -10.71 12.62 -2.84
C ASP A 169 -11.43 12.09 -1.59
N VAL A 170 -11.33 12.83 -0.48
CA VAL A 170 -11.91 12.43 0.82
C VAL A 170 -13.40 12.13 0.71
N ARG A 171 -14.13 12.83 -0.15
CA ARG A 171 -15.57 12.61 -0.40
C ARG A 171 -15.84 11.30 -1.13
N THR A 172 -14.96 10.91 -2.05
CA THR A 172 -15.01 9.63 -2.78
C THR A 172 -14.50 8.49 -1.91
N ALA A 173 -13.48 8.76 -1.09
CA ALA A 173 -12.85 7.79 -0.20
C ALA A 173 -13.80 7.24 0.88
N GLN A 174 -14.81 8.00 1.31
CA GLN A 174 -15.84 7.51 2.23
C GLN A 174 -16.71 6.39 1.63
N ASN A 175 -16.80 6.31 0.29
CA ASN A 175 -17.54 5.29 -0.43
C ASN A 175 -16.67 4.07 -0.80
N ILE A 176 -15.40 4.04 -0.44
CA ILE A 176 -14.45 2.97 -0.81
C ILE A 176 -14.78 1.62 -0.15
N SER A 177 -15.61 1.57 0.90
CA SER A 177 -16.16 0.30 1.39
C SER A 177 -16.95 -0.48 0.33
N ASN A 178 -17.39 0.20 -0.76
CA ASN A 178 -18.17 -0.34 -1.85
C ASN A 178 -17.41 -0.38 -3.20
N ILE A 179 -16.17 0.10 -3.28
CA ILE A 179 -15.40 0.01 -4.51
C ILE A 179 -14.93 -1.43 -4.67
N ASN A 180 -15.61 -2.13 -5.56
CA ASN A 180 -15.16 -3.41 -6.09
C ASN A 180 -13.78 -3.20 -6.72
N GLN A 181 -12.80 -4.05 -6.44
CA GLN A 181 -11.43 -4.01 -7.00
C GLN A 181 -11.42 -4.01 -8.55
N ASN A 182 -12.56 -4.27 -9.16
CA ASN A 182 -12.79 -4.27 -10.62
C ASN A 182 -12.82 -2.87 -11.27
N SER A 183 -12.72 -1.77 -10.49
CA SER A 183 -12.94 -0.41 -10.99
C SER A 183 -11.69 0.45 -11.14
N TRP A 184 -10.51 -0.17 -11.21
CA TRP A 184 -9.29 0.57 -11.53
C TRP A 184 -9.29 0.92 -13.03
N ASP A 185 -9.90 2.06 -13.36
CA ASP A 185 -9.88 2.61 -14.71
C ASP A 185 -8.67 3.51 -14.89
N PHE A 186 -7.69 3.02 -15.65
CA PHE A 186 -6.44 3.72 -15.98
C PHE A 186 -6.54 4.48 -17.31
N SER A 187 -7.72 4.66 -17.87
CA SER A 187 -7.89 5.51 -19.05
C SER A 187 -7.62 6.97 -18.66
N TYR A 188 -6.48 7.47 -19.07
CA TYR A 188 -6.12 8.88 -19.02
C TYR A 188 -6.46 9.48 -20.39
N ASN A 189 -7.62 10.10 -20.50
CA ASN A 189 -7.97 10.90 -21.67
C ASN A 189 -7.46 12.34 -21.42
N VAL A 190 -6.49 12.76 -22.24
CA VAL A 190 -5.99 14.14 -22.31
C VAL A 190 -7.06 15.02 -22.96
#